data_446895ea53b5bf42f5bbc718be4586e4
#
_entry.id   446895ea53b5bf42f5bbc718be4586e4
#
_cell.length_a   1.000
_cell.length_b   1.000
_cell.length_c   1.000
_cell.angle_alpha   90.00
_cell.angle_beta   90.00
_cell.angle_gamma   90.00
#
_symmetry.space_group_name_H-M   'P 1'
#
loop_
_entity.id
_entity.type
_entity.pdbx_description
1 polymer ?
#
loop_
_entity_poly.entity_id
_entity_poly.type
_entity_poly.pdbx_seq_one_letter_code
_entity_poly.pdbx_strand_id
1 'polypeptide(L)'
;MQERLQKIIARAGIASRRHAEQLIVSGQVRVNGHVVTELGTKADAGADRIEAAGRVITAEERRVHILMNKPPEIVATMADPEGRKTLRSLLRGLPERVYPVGRLEYAASGLIFLTNDGDLAAEMLKRWQNLSQVYHIKIKGRLTPEQLDEFGREAGARMRPVRQPDAARGHVANFWYEVGLKDSKRDALRRVLFAAQHPVEKSKRIALGPLTLEGLPPGHYRTLDEREIVQLRRALTAAPKTKTKNSPQRAQKAQRQEKTTG
;
A
#
# COMPACT_ATOMS: atom_id res chain seq x y z
N MET A 1 17.82 -20.13 14.34
CA MET A 1 18.16 -18.69 14.29
C MET A 1 17.36 -17.91 15.33
N GLN A 2 18.03 -17.18 16.22
CA GLN A 2 17.34 -16.48 17.33
C GLN A 2 16.57 -15.24 16.86
N GLU A 3 15.29 -15.19 17.19
CA GLU A 3 14.39 -14.06 16.94
C GLU A 3 13.68 -13.62 18.23
N ARG A 4 13.18 -12.37 18.26
CA ARG A 4 12.39 -11.87 19.42
C ARG A 4 11.11 -12.69 19.58
N LEU A 5 10.78 -13.10 20.81
CA LEU A 5 9.60 -13.92 21.11
C LEU A 5 8.29 -13.34 20.54
N GLN A 6 8.06 -12.02 20.68
CA GLN A 6 6.85 -11.42 20.12
C GLN A 6 6.76 -11.52 18.59
N LYS A 7 7.90 -11.65 17.87
CA LYS A 7 7.90 -11.89 16.42
C LYS A 7 7.49 -13.33 16.11
N ILE A 8 8.03 -14.29 16.87
CA ILE A 8 7.70 -15.72 16.73
C ILE A 8 6.21 -15.96 17.00
N ILE A 9 5.68 -15.44 18.13
CA ILE A 9 4.28 -15.57 18.53
C ILE A 9 3.33 -14.94 17.48
N ALA A 10 3.73 -13.79 16.92
CA ALA A 10 2.93 -13.14 15.88
C ALA A 10 2.95 -13.89 14.55
N ARG A 11 4.09 -14.50 14.18
CA ARG A 11 4.24 -15.34 12.98
C ARG A 11 3.46 -16.66 13.09
N ALA A 12 3.32 -17.19 14.29
CA ALA A 12 2.49 -18.36 14.58
C ALA A 12 0.98 -18.03 14.65
N GLY A 13 0.54 -16.82 14.33
CA GLY A 13 -0.86 -16.44 14.29
C GLY A 13 -1.56 -16.32 15.66
N ILE A 14 -0.84 -16.49 16.78
CA ILE A 14 -1.42 -16.50 18.13
C ILE A 14 -1.84 -15.10 18.57
N ALA A 15 -0.97 -14.09 18.40
CA ALA A 15 -1.21 -12.72 18.86
C ALA A 15 -0.61 -11.68 17.90
N SER A 16 -1.01 -10.38 18.01
CA SER A 16 -0.22 -9.31 17.41
C SER A 16 1.09 -9.12 18.16
N ARG A 17 2.10 -8.50 17.54
CA ARG A 17 3.39 -8.25 18.24
C ARG A 17 3.19 -7.50 19.58
N ARG A 18 2.32 -6.48 19.60
CA ARG A 18 1.97 -5.73 20.83
C ARG A 18 1.23 -6.60 21.84
N HIS A 19 0.29 -7.43 21.39
CA HIS A 19 -0.41 -8.34 22.30
C HIS A 19 0.50 -9.47 22.78
N ALA A 20 1.42 -9.95 21.95
CA ALA A 20 2.46 -10.89 22.35
C ALA A 20 3.39 -10.31 23.43
N GLU A 21 3.73 -9.02 23.36
CA GLU A 21 4.45 -8.33 24.43
C GLU A 21 3.66 -8.32 25.75
N GLN A 22 2.34 -8.10 25.69
CA GLN A 22 1.46 -8.19 26.87
C GLN A 22 1.42 -9.62 27.43
N LEU A 23 1.34 -10.65 26.59
CA LEU A 23 1.40 -12.06 26.99
C LEU A 23 2.73 -12.39 27.67
N ILE A 24 3.85 -11.85 27.19
CA ILE A 24 5.18 -12.02 27.81
C ILE A 24 5.18 -11.38 29.20
N VAL A 25 4.83 -10.10 29.33
CA VAL A 25 4.83 -9.38 30.61
C VAL A 25 3.90 -10.02 31.64
N SER A 26 2.76 -10.56 31.19
CA SER A 26 1.80 -11.27 32.07
C SER A 26 2.18 -12.73 32.41
N GLY A 27 3.37 -13.20 31.99
CA GLY A 27 3.83 -14.55 32.29
C GLY A 27 3.11 -15.68 31.55
N GLN A 28 2.40 -15.35 30.48
CA GLN A 28 1.67 -16.34 29.66
C GLN A 28 2.51 -16.91 28.52
N VAL A 29 3.83 -16.70 28.53
CA VAL A 29 4.78 -17.24 27.55
C VAL A 29 5.82 -18.10 28.27
N ARG A 30 6.08 -19.27 27.70
CA ARG A 30 7.12 -20.19 28.21
C ARG A 30 8.07 -20.56 27.07
N VAL A 31 9.35 -20.68 27.42
CA VAL A 31 10.40 -21.20 26.54
C VAL A 31 11.07 -22.36 27.28
N ASN A 32 11.04 -23.55 26.68
CA ASN A 32 11.59 -24.80 27.27
C ASN A 32 11.04 -25.06 28.70
N GLY A 33 9.75 -24.75 28.93
CA GLY A 33 9.08 -24.89 30.22
C GLY A 33 9.25 -23.73 31.20
N HIS A 34 10.21 -22.83 30.99
CA HIS A 34 10.46 -21.67 31.86
C HIS A 34 9.60 -20.48 31.45
N VAL A 35 8.94 -19.83 32.42
CA VAL A 35 8.15 -18.61 32.18
C VAL A 35 9.09 -17.47 31.81
N VAL A 36 8.74 -16.73 30.77
CA VAL A 36 9.47 -15.54 30.30
C VAL A 36 8.57 -14.32 30.47
N THR A 37 9.05 -13.32 31.20
CA THR A 37 8.36 -12.02 31.43
C THR A 37 9.12 -10.82 30.88
N GLU A 38 10.39 -11.01 30.48
CA GLU A 38 11.26 -9.95 29.99
C GLU A 38 11.01 -9.65 28.52
N LEU A 39 10.73 -8.36 28.21
CA LEU A 39 10.60 -7.89 26.84
C LEU A 39 11.94 -7.91 26.11
N GLY A 40 11.91 -8.28 24.84
CA GLY A 40 13.13 -8.38 24.03
C GLY A 40 13.80 -9.75 24.05
N THR A 41 13.38 -10.67 24.94
CA THR A 41 13.85 -12.05 24.96
C THR A 41 13.78 -12.69 23.58
N LYS A 42 14.81 -13.43 23.22
CA LYS A 42 14.94 -14.13 21.95
C LYS A 42 14.86 -15.63 22.17
N ALA A 43 14.35 -16.33 21.17
CA ALA A 43 14.33 -17.80 21.13
C ALA A 43 14.51 -18.27 19.68
N ASP A 44 14.84 -19.53 19.51
CA ASP A 44 14.93 -20.19 18.22
C ASP A 44 13.71 -21.09 18.00
N ALA A 45 12.78 -20.66 17.13
CA ALA A 45 11.56 -21.43 16.86
C ALA A 45 11.79 -22.84 16.30
N GLY A 46 13.00 -23.11 15.76
CA GLY A 46 13.37 -24.45 15.27
C GLY A 46 14.01 -25.38 16.33
N ALA A 47 14.47 -24.78 17.45
CA ALA A 47 15.18 -25.55 18.50
C ALA A 47 14.49 -25.47 19.86
N ASP A 48 13.80 -24.34 20.16
CA ASP A 48 13.15 -24.12 21.45
C ASP A 48 11.67 -24.51 21.42
N ARG A 49 11.19 -25.13 22.47
CA ARG A 49 9.76 -25.34 22.70
C ARG A 49 9.16 -24.05 23.26
N ILE A 50 8.39 -23.37 22.43
CA ILE A 50 7.76 -22.09 22.78
C ILE A 50 6.26 -22.30 22.99
N GLU A 51 5.74 -21.80 24.11
CA GLU A 51 4.31 -21.82 24.44
C GLU A 51 3.83 -20.40 24.69
N ALA A 52 2.67 -20.02 24.15
CA ALA A 52 2.06 -18.72 24.35
C ALA A 52 0.54 -18.87 24.48
N ALA A 53 -0.05 -18.26 25.51
CA ALA A 53 -1.49 -18.34 25.84
C ALA A 53 -2.00 -19.79 25.84
N GLY A 54 -1.24 -20.72 26.45
CA GLY A 54 -1.58 -22.14 26.56
C GLY A 54 -1.43 -22.96 25.28
N ARG A 55 -0.89 -22.39 24.19
CA ARG A 55 -0.69 -23.07 22.91
C ARG A 55 0.80 -23.23 22.61
N VAL A 56 1.20 -24.45 22.23
CA VAL A 56 2.56 -24.73 21.77
C VAL A 56 2.69 -24.23 20.31
N ILE A 57 3.78 -23.53 20.02
CA ILE A 57 4.12 -23.10 18.66
C ILE A 57 4.85 -24.27 17.99
N THR A 58 4.16 -24.96 17.09
CA THR A 58 4.68 -26.16 16.41
C THR A 58 5.08 -25.92 14.97
N ALA A 59 4.49 -24.90 14.32
CA ALA A 59 4.76 -24.56 12.93
C ALA A 59 4.52 -23.07 12.67
N GLU A 60 5.13 -22.56 11.59
CA GLU A 60 4.76 -21.26 11.05
C GLU A 60 3.36 -21.33 10.42
N GLU A 61 2.55 -20.31 10.66
CA GLU A 61 1.28 -20.14 9.94
C GLU A 61 1.54 -20.02 8.43
N ARG A 62 0.67 -20.62 7.62
CA ARG A 62 0.74 -20.49 6.16
C ARG A 62 0.83 -19.02 5.77
N ARG A 63 1.82 -18.65 4.95
CA ARG A 63 1.96 -17.29 4.45
C ARG A 63 0.83 -16.98 3.48
N VAL A 64 0.15 -15.86 3.74
CA VAL A 64 -0.97 -15.39 2.94
C VAL A 64 -0.74 -13.94 2.56
N HIS A 65 -0.98 -13.66 1.28
CA HIS A 65 -0.86 -12.33 0.69
C HIS A 65 -2.17 -11.96 0.02
N ILE A 66 -2.79 -10.88 0.46
CA ILE A 66 -4.13 -10.49 0.07
C ILE A 66 -4.11 -9.11 -0.55
N LEU A 67 -4.81 -9.00 -1.67
CA LEU A 67 -5.20 -7.76 -2.28
C LEU A 67 -6.68 -7.52 -1.98
N MET A 68 -7.01 -6.38 -1.37
CA MET A 68 -8.38 -6.01 -1.03
C MET A 68 -8.74 -4.68 -1.69
N ASN A 69 -9.98 -4.58 -2.16
CA ASN A 69 -10.58 -3.31 -2.56
C ASN A 69 -11.36 -2.71 -1.37
N LYS A 70 -10.68 -1.90 -0.58
CA LYS A 70 -11.27 -1.24 0.60
C LYS A 70 -12.37 -0.26 0.17
N PRO A 71 -13.61 -0.37 0.66
CA PRO A 71 -14.61 0.68 0.51
C PRO A 71 -14.22 1.95 1.27
N PRO A 72 -14.82 3.11 0.98
CA PRO A 72 -14.75 4.26 1.86
C PRO A 72 -15.38 3.94 3.23
N GLU A 73 -15.11 4.76 4.24
CA GLU A 73 -15.67 4.64 5.60
C GLU A 73 -15.32 3.34 6.35
N ILE A 74 -14.23 2.73 5.96
CA ILE A 74 -13.60 1.60 6.66
C ILE A 74 -12.22 2.03 7.13
N VAL A 75 -11.92 1.85 8.42
CA VAL A 75 -10.58 2.14 8.96
C VAL A 75 -9.59 1.07 8.47
N ALA A 76 -8.45 1.50 7.95
CA ALA A 76 -7.41 0.62 7.41
C ALA A 76 -6.58 -0.04 8.53
N THR A 77 -7.25 -0.73 9.44
CA THR A 77 -6.69 -1.47 10.58
C THR A 77 -7.48 -2.75 10.83
N MET A 78 -6.96 -3.63 11.68
CA MET A 78 -7.64 -4.86 12.09
C MET A 78 -8.48 -4.67 13.37
N ALA A 79 -8.19 -3.63 14.17
CA ALA A 79 -8.94 -3.26 15.37
C ALA A 79 -8.98 -1.74 15.50
N ASP A 80 -10.07 -1.22 15.98
CA ASP A 80 -10.27 0.21 16.20
C ASP A 80 -10.87 0.45 17.60
N PRO A 81 -10.23 1.25 18.46
CA PRO A 81 -10.72 1.53 19.80
C PRO A 81 -12.06 2.27 19.83
N GLU A 82 -12.36 3.03 18.77
CA GLU A 82 -13.61 3.79 18.64
C GLU A 82 -14.77 2.95 18.08
N GLY A 83 -14.56 1.65 17.84
CA GLY A 83 -15.59 0.73 17.37
C GLY A 83 -16.04 0.92 15.91
N ARG A 84 -15.32 1.73 15.12
CA ARG A 84 -15.61 1.91 13.69
C ARG A 84 -15.36 0.61 12.91
N LYS A 85 -16.04 0.47 11.78
CA LYS A 85 -15.81 -0.68 10.88
C LYS A 85 -14.35 -0.69 10.40
N THR A 86 -13.71 -1.88 10.48
CA THR A 86 -12.32 -2.10 10.10
C THR A 86 -12.21 -3.11 8.96
N LEU A 87 -10.99 -3.30 8.43
CA LEU A 87 -10.73 -4.31 7.40
C LEU A 87 -11.11 -5.72 7.84
N ARG A 88 -11.08 -6.01 9.17
CA ARG A 88 -11.47 -7.32 9.71
C ARG A 88 -12.88 -7.71 9.31
N SER A 89 -13.82 -6.77 9.24
CA SER A 89 -15.22 -7.04 8.87
C SER A 89 -15.37 -7.51 7.42
N LEU A 90 -14.37 -7.28 6.57
CA LEU A 90 -14.34 -7.65 5.15
C LEU A 90 -13.63 -8.98 4.88
N LEU A 91 -12.90 -9.53 5.85
CA LEU A 91 -12.08 -10.74 5.71
C LEU A 91 -12.86 -12.00 6.15
N ARG A 92 -14.09 -12.15 5.66
CA ARG A 92 -14.91 -13.32 5.99
C ARG A 92 -14.31 -14.56 5.34
N GLY A 93 -14.25 -15.66 6.11
CA GLY A 93 -13.76 -16.96 5.62
C GLY A 93 -12.24 -17.10 5.51
N LEU A 94 -11.46 -16.09 5.93
CA LEU A 94 -10.01 -16.18 6.02
C LEU A 94 -9.62 -16.65 7.43
N PRO A 95 -9.04 -17.85 7.57
CA PRO A 95 -8.61 -18.37 8.87
C PRO A 95 -7.32 -17.71 9.36
N GLU A 96 -6.43 -17.33 8.43
CA GLU A 96 -5.14 -16.76 8.76
C GLU A 96 -5.27 -15.32 9.25
N ARG A 97 -4.41 -14.97 10.18
CA ARG A 97 -4.35 -13.64 10.75
C ARG A 97 -3.47 -12.71 9.93
N VAL A 98 -4.07 -11.88 9.09
CA VAL A 98 -3.35 -10.90 8.26
C VAL A 98 -3.44 -9.48 8.84
N TYR A 99 -2.57 -8.60 8.39
CA TYR A 99 -2.58 -7.17 8.71
C TYR A 99 -2.22 -6.32 7.49
N PRO A 100 -2.73 -5.07 7.43
CA PRO A 100 -2.47 -4.18 6.31
C PRO A 100 -1.01 -3.71 6.30
N VAL A 101 -0.44 -3.62 5.12
CA VAL A 101 0.88 -3.03 4.87
C VAL A 101 0.68 -1.62 4.30
N GLY A 102 1.14 -0.63 5.05
CA GLY A 102 0.84 0.77 4.77
C GLY A 102 -0.58 1.16 5.18
N ARG A 103 -1.02 2.33 4.72
CA ARG A 103 -2.31 2.90 5.10
C ARG A 103 -3.09 3.39 3.88
N LEU A 104 -4.40 3.39 4.02
CA LEU A 104 -5.34 4.07 3.15
C LEU A 104 -6.33 4.82 4.07
N GLU A 105 -6.57 6.08 3.77
CA GLU A 105 -7.41 6.93 4.61
C GLU A 105 -8.84 6.40 4.76
N TYR A 106 -9.53 6.84 5.81
CA TYR A 106 -10.91 6.45 6.11
C TYR A 106 -11.85 6.74 4.92
N ALA A 107 -11.82 7.97 4.42
CA ALA A 107 -12.63 8.39 3.28
C ALA A 107 -12.13 7.86 1.93
N ALA A 108 -10.88 7.42 1.84
CA ALA A 108 -10.32 6.87 0.60
C ALA A 108 -10.75 5.42 0.39
N SER A 109 -10.87 5.03 -0.87
CA SER A 109 -11.19 3.66 -1.27
C SER A 109 -10.07 3.04 -2.09
N GLY A 110 -10.21 1.75 -2.40
CA GLY A 110 -9.37 1.06 -3.36
C GLY A 110 -8.37 0.10 -2.76
N LEU A 111 -7.30 -0.13 -3.48
CA LEU A 111 -6.34 -1.18 -3.24
C LEU A 111 -5.60 -1.03 -1.93
N ILE A 112 -5.68 -2.06 -1.09
CA ILE A 112 -4.83 -2.23 0.10
C ILE A 112 -4.28 -3.65 0.12
N PHE A 113 -2.99 -3.77 0.45
CA PHE A 113 -2.30 -5.05 0.59
C PHE A 113 -2.27 -5.48 2.05
N LEU A 114 -2.61 -6.76 2.31
CA LEU A 114 -2.55 -7.36 3.63
C LEU A 114 -1.74 -8.65 3.57
N THR A 115 -1.03 -8.97 4.66
CA THR A 115 -0.27 -10.22 4.76
C THR A 115 -0.02 -10.59 6.22
N ASN A 116 0.31 -11.86 6.47
CA ASN A 116 0.93 -12.34 7.70
C ASN A 116 2.46 -12.53 7.57
N ASP A 117 3.03 -12.36 6.35
CA ASP A 117 4.48 -12.36 6.13
C ASP A 117 5.11 -11.05 6.63
N GLY A 118 5.62 -11.10 7.87
CA GLY A 118 6.24 -9.93 8.51
C GLY A 118 7.52 -9.44 7.83
N ASP A 119 8.23 -10.31 7.14
CA ASP A 119 9.47 -9.97 6.46
C ASP A 119 9.17 -9.23 5.16
N LEU A 120 8.19 -9.72 4.37
CA LEU A 120 7.70 -8.99 3.19
C LEU A 120 7.08 -7.65 3.58
N ALA A 121 6.28 -7.59 4.64
CA ALA A 121 5.69 -6.35 5.12
C ALA A 121 6.76 -5.32 5.51
N ALA A 122 7.80 -5.74 6.22
CA ALA A 122 8.92 -4.89 6.61
C ALA A 122 9.73 -4.40 5.39
N GLU A 123 9.98 -5.29 4.41
CA GLU A 123 10.64 -4.93 3.16
C GLU A 123 9.82 -3.90 2.37
N MET A 124 8.51 -4.11 2.23
CA MET A 124 7.61 -3.17 1.58
C MET A 124 7.63 -1.80 2.25
N LEU A 125 7.52 -1.73 3.57
CA LEU A 125 7.53 -0.46 4.30
C LEU A 125 8.87 0.27 4.17
N LYS A 126 9.99 -0.46 4.24
CA LYS A 126 11.34 0.10 4.06
C LYS A 126 11.55 0.68 2.66
N ARG A 127 10.98 0.06 1.64
CA ARG A 127 11.16 0.41 0.23
C ARG A 127 9.88 0.97 -0.41
N TRP A 128 8.95 1.46 0.41
CA TRP A 128 7.64 1.94 -0.05
C TRP A 128 7.72 3.00 -1.15
N GLN A 129 8.74 3.87 -1.08
CA GLN A 129 9.00 4.91 -2.08
C GLN A 129 9.34 4.37 -3.48
N ASN A 130 9.73 3.08 -3.60
CA ASN A 130 10.02 2.45 -4.89
C ASN A 130 8.72 2.01 -5.59
N LEU A 131 7.63 1.82 -4.84
CA LEU A 131 6.34 1.46 -5.40
C LEU A 131 5.63 2.70 -5.93
N SER A 132 5.36 2.70 -7.23
CA SER A 132 4.46 3.69 -7.83
C SER A 132 3.04 3.44 -7.35
N GLN A 133 2.30 4.51 -7.09
CA GLN A 133 0.89 4.43 -6.73
C GLN A 133 0.07 5.18 -7.76
N VAL A 134 -1.04 4.59 -8.18
CA VAL A 134 -1.98 5.24 -9.08
C VAL A 134 -3.31 5.38 -8.38
N TYR A 135 -3.84 6.59 -8.43
CA TYR A 135 -5.13 6.94 -7.86
C TYR A 135 -6.07 7.47 -8.95
N HIS A 136 -7.34 7.13 -8.83
CA HIS A 136 -8.40 7.94 -9.42
C HIS A 136 -8.88 8.92 -8.36
N ILE A 137 -8.85 10.20 -8.67
CA ILE A 137 -9.37 11.27 -7.80
C ILE A 137 -10.52 11.99 -8.47
N LYS A 138 -11.56 12.28 -7.72
CA LYS A 138 -12.62 13.22 -8.10
C LYS A 138 -12.33 14.56 -7.46
N ILE A 139 -12.36 15.61 -8.24
CA ILE A 139 -12.17 16.97 -7.75
C ILE A 139 -13.37 17.83 -8.05
N LYS A 140 -13.49 18.96 -7.34
CA LYS A 140 -14.46 19.99 -7.65
C LYS A 140 -14.02 20.76 -8.90
N GLY A 141 -14.89 20.84 -9.90
CA GLY A 141 -14.61 21.56 -11.15
C GLY A 141 -13.72 20.79 -12.13
N ARG A 142 -13.48 21.38 -13.29
CA ARG A 142 -12.68 20.83 -14.39
C ARG A 142 -11.34 21.54 -14.45
N LEU A 143 -10.26 20.77 -14.63
CA LEU A 143 -8.92 21.30 -14.90
C LEU A 143 -8.72 21.50 -16.39
N THR A 144 -8.03 22.56 -16.77
CA THR A 144 -7.51 22.75 -18.12
C THR A 144 -6.25 21.88 -18.33
N PRO A 145 -5.83 21.64 -19.58
CA PRO A 145 -4.58 20.93 -19.84
C PRO A 145 -3.37 21.58 -19.16
N GLU A 146 -3.31 22.92 -19.16
CA GLU A 146 -2.23 23.71 -18.55
C GLU A 146 -2.20 23.50 -17.02
N GLN A 147 -3.36 23.53 -16.37
CA GLN A 147 -3.49 23.25 -14.91
C GLN A 147 -3.08 21.81 -14.57
N LEU A 148 -3.40 20.82 -15.41
CA LEU A 148 -2.96 19.45 -15.21
C LEU A 148 -1.44 19.32 -15.19
N ASP A 149 -0.76 19.99 -16.13
CA ASP A 149 0.69 19.99 -16.21
C ASP A 149 1.35 20.80 -15.08
N GLU A 150 0.76 21.93 -14.70
CA GLU A 150 1.25 22.79 -13.62
C GLU A 150 1.14 22.09 -12.28
N PHE A 151 -0.04 21.63 -11.88
CA PHE A 151 -0.29 20.94 -10.61
C PHE A 151 0.45 19.61 -10.53
N GLY A 152 0.55 18.91 -11.66
CA GLY A 152 1.35 17.70 -11.75
C GLY A 152 2.84 17.95 -11.48
N ARG A 153 3.42 19.00 -12.06
CA ARG A 153 4.82 19.38 -11.82
C ARG A 153 5.06 19.80 -10.37
N GLU A 154 4.20 20.69 -9.84
CA GLU A 154 4.33 21.20 -8.47
C GLU A 154 4.23 20.08 -7.44
N ALA A 155 3.26 19.18 -7.59
CA ALA A 155 3.09 18.03 -6.70
C ALA A 155 4.08 16.87 -6.98
N GLY A 156 4.83 16.91 -8.09
CA GLY A 156 5.67 15.79 -8.52
C GLY A 156 4.86 14.55 -8.90
N ALA A 157 3.66 14.75 -9.44
CA ALA A 157 2.70 13.75 -9.88
C ALA A 157 2.52 13.77 -11.40
N ARG A 158 1.96 12.70 -11.96
CA ARG A 158 1.43 12.69 -13.33
C ARG A 158 -0.08 12.68 -13.26
N MET A 159 -0.74 13.59 -13.95
CA MET A 159 -2.19 13.70 -13.95
C MET A 159 -2.73 13.57 -15.37
N ARG A 160 -3.82 12.83 -15.53
CA ARG A 160 -4.56 12.75 -16.79
C ARG A 160 -6.06 12.60 -16.53
N PRO A 161 -6.94 13.14 -17.40
CA PRO A 161 -8.37 12.95 -17.23
C PRO A 161 -8.74 11.47 -17.45
N VAL A 162 -9.70 10.99 -16.64
CA VAL A 162 -10.28 9.65 -16.82
C VAL A 162 -11.55 9.80 -17.65
N ARG A 163 -11.60 9.11 -18.79
CA ARG A 163 -12.79 9.05 -19.65
C ARG A 163 -13.88 8.23 -18.94
N GLN A 164 -15.00 8.85 -18.60
CA GLN A 164 -16.13 8.13 -18.00
C GLN A 164 -17.15 7.75 -19.08
N PRO A 165 -17.67 6.51 -19.06
CA PRO A 165 -18.69 6.06 -20.02
C PRO A 165 -19.99 6.86 -19.96
N ASP A 166 -20.33 7.41 -18.78
CA ASP A 166 -21.60 8.10 -18.53
C ASP A 166 -21.63 9.60 -18.85
N ALA A 167 -20.50 10.17 -19.30
CA ALA A 167 -20.43 11.59 -19.67
C ALA A 167 -21.34 11.95 -20.88
N ALA A 168 -21.82 10.95 -21.63
CA ALA A 168 -22.70 11.12 -22.78
C ALA A 168 -24.19 11.33 -22.40
N ARG A 169 -24.57 11.16 -21.12
CA ARG A 169 -25.99 11.19 -20.70
C ARG A 169 -26.42 12.51 -20.04
N GLY A 170 -25.72 13.63 -20.25
CA GLY A 170 -26.16 14.97 -19.79
C GLY A 170 -26.13 15.19 -18.28
N HIS A 171 -25.56 14.29 -17.49
CA HIS A 171 -25.40 14.45 -16.06
C HIS A 171 -24.14 15.29 -15.76
N VAL A 172 -24.20 16.13 -14.75
CA VAL A 172 -23.12 17.00 -14.26
C VAL A 172 -21.81 16.22 -14.28
N ALA A 173 -20.89 16.65 -15.15
CA ALA A 173 -19.65 15.91 -15.41
C ALA A 173 -18.84 15.78 -14.12
N ASN A 174 -18.81 14.58 -13.56
CA ASN A 174 -17.91 14.26 -12.46
C ASN A 174 -16.50 14.20 -13.03
N PHE A 175 -15.66 15.17 -12.71
CA PHE A 175 -14.30 15.25 -13.22
C PHE A 175 -13.37 14.33 -12.42
N TRP A 176 -13.06 13.20 -13.03
CA TRP A 176 -12.12 12.24 -12.49
C TRP A 176 -10.79 12.32 -13.22
N TYR A 177 -9.73 12.21 -12.44
CA TYR A 177 -8.36 12.23 -12.93
C TYR A 177 -7.61 11.03 -12.41
N GLU A 178 -6.84 10.39 -13.29
CA GLU A 178 -5.85 9.42 -12.89
C GLU A 178 -4.58 10.16 -12.50
N VAL A 179 -4.06 9.81 -11.33
CA VAL A 179 -2.87 10.45 -10.76
C VAL A 179 -1.86 9.38 -10.39
N GLY A 180 -0.73 9.39 -11.07
CA GLY A 180 0.44 8.60 -10.72
C GLY A 180 1.36 9.40 -9.81
N LEU A 181 1.58 8.94 -8.57
CA LEU A 181 2.43 9.62 -7.60
C LEU A 181 3.17 8.65 -6.67
N LYS A 182 4.16 9.15 -5.95
CA LYS A 182 4.75 8.50 -4.79
C LYS A 182 3.97 8.90 -3.54
N ASP A 183 3.90 8.02 -2.55
CA ASP A 183 3.10 8.25 -1.33
C ASP A 183 3.41 9.57 -0.62
N SER A 184 4.69 9.93 -0.53
CA SER A 184 5.16 11.20 0.06
C SER A 184 4.66 12.46 -0.67
N LYS A 185 4.06 12.32 -1.84
CA LYS A 185 3.59 13.43 -2.68
C LYS A 185 2.07 13.62 -2.64
N ARG A 186 1.33 12.73 -1.99
CA ARG A 186 -0.13 12.78 -1.93
C ARG A 186 -0.66 14.04 -1.25
N ASP A 187 -0.08 14.41 -0.10
CA ASP A 187 -0.49 15.59 0.64
C ASP A 187 -0.07 16.88 -0.07
N ALA A 188 1.05 16.86 -0.81
CA ALA A 188 1.46 17.98 -1.66
C ALA A 188 0.42 18.22 -2.75
N LEU A 189 -0.02 17.18 -3.47
CA LEU A 189 -1.05 17.29 -4.50
C LEU A 189 -2.38 17.84 -3.93
N ARG A 190 -2.81 17.34 -2.76
CA ARG A 190 -4.04 17.84 -2.12
C ARG A 190 -3.96 19.32 -1.79
N ARG A 191 -2.82 19.79 -1.27
CA ARG A 191 -2.63 21.23 -0.96
C ARG A 191 -2.66 22.08 -2.21
N VAL A 192 -1.99 21.67 -3.28
CA VAL A 192 -1.99 22.36 -4.58
C VAL A 192 -3.41 22.49 -5.12
N LEU A 193 -4.14 21.39 -5.20
CA LEU A 193 -5.51 21.38 -5.70
C LEU A 193 -6.46 22.19 -4.81
N PHE A 194 -6.29 22.13 -3.49
CA PHE A 194 -7.11 22.91 -2.56
C PHE A 194 -6.87 24.42 -2.72
N ALA A 195 -5.61 24.84 -2.80
CA ALA A 195 -5.24 26.26 -3.01
C ALA A 195 -5.80 26.80 -4.34
N ALA A 196 -5.85 25.95 -5.37
CA ALA A 196 -6.42 26.29 -6.67
C ALA A 196 -7.97 26.18 -6.74
N GLN A 197 -8.67 26.02 -5.61
CA GLN A 197 -10.14 25.87 -5.52
C GLN A 197 -10.69 24.60 -6.19
N HIS A 198 -9.85 23.57 -6.36
CA HIS A 198 -10.19 22.24 -6.87
C HIS A 198 -10.01 21.15 -5.81
N PRO A 199 -10.67 21.21 -4.63
CA PRO A 199 -10.46 20.22 -3.58
C PRO A 199 -10.78 18.80 -4.03
N VAL A 200 -10.02 17.84 -3.51
CA VAL A 200 -10.27 16.41 -3.76
C VAL A 200 -11.50 15.97 -2.96
N GLU A 201 -12.55 15.56 -3.65
CA GLU A 201 -13.79 15.06 -3.05
C GLU A 201 -13.74 13.56 -2.77
N LYS A 202 -13.17 12.79 -3.69
CA LYS A 202 -13.02 11.32 -3.56
C LYS A 202 -11.65 10.88 -4.06
N SER A 203 -11.11 9.84 -3.44
CA SER A 203 -9.87 9.21 -3.90
C SER A 203 -9.97 7.70 -3.84
N LYS A 204 -9.50 7.02 -4.88
CA LYS A 204 -9.47 5.56 -4.99
C LYS A 204 -8.09 5.12 -5.49
N ARG A 205 -7.34 4.38 -4.67
CA ARG A 205 -6.08 3.79 -5.13
C ARG A 205 -6.37 2.59 -6.03
N ILE A 206 -5.96 2.66 -7.29
CA ILE A 206 -6.22 1.62 -8.30
C ILE A 206 -5.02 0.74 -8.58
N ALA A 207 -3.81 1.21 -8.25
CA ALA A 207 -2.60 0.41 -8.38
C ALA A 207 -1.56 0.72 -7.29
N LEU A 208 -0.77 -0.29 -6.95
CA LEU A 208 0.37 -0.24 -6.03
C LEU A 208 1.51 -1.08 -6.61
N GLY A 209 2.53 -0.42 -7.17
CA GLY A 209 3.55 -1.11 -7.95
C GLY A 209 2.93 -1.92 -9.10
N PRO A 210 3.18 -3.23 -9.19
CA PRO A 210 2.60 -4.09 -10.20
C PRO A 210 1.16 -4.55 -9.90
N LEU A 211 0.65 -4.31 -8.68
CA LEU A 211 -0.67 -4.78 -8.26
C LEU A 211 -1.76 -3.81 -8.70
N THR A 212 -2.84 -4.33 -9.28
CA THR A 212 -3.98 -3.53 -9.76
C THR A 212 -5.30 -4.00 -9.15
N LEU A 213 -6.30 -3.11 -9.15
CA LEU A 213 -7.66 -3.42 -8.70
C LEU A 213 -8.53 -4.11 -9.76
N GLU A 214 -7.98 -4.38 -10.93
CA GLU A 214 -8.76 -4.94 -12.03
C GLU A 214 -9.53 -6.21 -11.62
N GLY A 215 -10.82 -6.25 -11.95
CA GLY A 215 -11.69 -7.38 -11.62
C GLY A 215 -12.06 -7.55 -10.14
N LEU A 216 -11.60 -6.68 -9.22
CA LEU A 216 -11.86 -6.82 -7.78
C LEU A 216 -12.94 -5.82 -7.31
N PRO A 217 -14.18 -6.27 -7.01
CA PRO A 217 -15.26 -5.41 -6.54
C PRO A 217 -14.96 -4.76 -5.19
N PRO A 218 -15.60 -3.61 -4.86
CA PRO A 218 -15.48 -2.99 -3.53
C PRO A 218 -15.91 -3.95 -2.41
N GLY A 219 -15.16 -3.97 -1.31
CA GLY A 219 -15.40 -4.84 -0.15
C GLY A 219 -14.93 -6.29 -0.32
N HIS A 220 -14.42 -6.65 -1.48
CA HIS A 220 -13.91 -7.99 -1.76
C HIS A 220 -12.39 -8.03 -1.67
N TYR A 221 -11.86 -9.23 -1.51
CA TYR A 221 -10.44 -9.51 -1.52
C TYR A 221 -10.14 -10.77 -2.33
N ARG A 222 -8.89 -10.90 -2.76
CA ARG A 222 -8.33 -12.12 -3.34
C ARG A 222 -6.93 -12.38 -2.82
N THR A 223 -6.51 -13.61 -2.84
CA THR A 223 -5.10 -13.96 -2.61
C THR A 223 -4.26 -13.63 -3.84
N LEU A 224 -3.00 -13.26 -3.60
CA LEU A 224 -2.01 -13.11 -4.64
C LEU A 224 -1.34 -14.46 -4.94
N ASP A 225 -1.02 -14.68 -6.20
CA ASP A 225 -0.23 -15.84 -6.62
C ASP A 225 1.29 -15.57 -6.44
N GLU A 226 2.10 -16.61 -6.61
CA GLU A 226 3.56 -16.51 -6.48
C GLU A 226 4.17 -15.54 -7.53
N ARG A 227 3.60 -15.46 -8.72
CA ARG A 227 4.10 -14.59 -9.80
C ARG A 227 3.91 -13.13 -9.41
N GLU A 228 2.77 -12.79 -8.83
CA GLU A 228 2.47 -11.43 -8.34
C GLU A 228 3.42 -11.05 -7.19
N ILE A 229 3.72 -11.98 -6.30
CA ILE A 229 4.68 -11.75 -5.20
C ILE A 229 6.10 -11.55 -5.74
N VAL A 230 6.52 -12.34 -6.71
CA VAL A 230 7.83 -12.15 -7.38
C VAL A 230 7.90 -10.79 -8.08
N GLN A 231 6.84 -10.38 -8.79
CA GLN A 231 6.78 -9.06 -9.42
C GLN A 231 6.83 -7.93 -8.39
N LEU A 232 6.10 -8.07 -7.28
CA LEU A 232 6.12 -7.11 -6.18
C LEU A 232 7.53 -6.96 -5.59
N ARG A 233 8.22 -8.07 -5.29
CA ARG A 233 9.61 -8.05 -4.79
C ARG A 233 10.58 -7.40 -5.80
N ARG A 234 10.44 -7.69 -7.08
CA ARG A 234 11.23 -7.02 -8.14
C ARG A 234 10.99 -5.51 -8.17
N ALA A 235 9.74 -5.08 -8.03
CA ALA A 235 9.40 -3.66 -7.99
C ALA A 235 9.98 -2.95 -6.75
N LEU A 236 10.06 -3.64 -5.61
CA LEU A 236 10.68 -3.12 -4.39
C LEU A 236 12.21 -2.93 -4.55
N THR A 237 12.88 -3.83 -5.28
CA THR A 237 14.33 -3.79 -5.49
C THR A 237 14.76 -2.93 -6.67
N ALA A 238 13.84 -2.62 -7.60
CA ALA A 238 14.14 -1.76 -8.73
C ALA A 238 14.62 -0.38 -8.25
N ALA A 239 15.78 0.05 -8.74
CA ALA A 239 16.24 1.42 -8.51
C ALA A 239 15.17 2.40 -9.02
N PRO A 240 14.93 3.52 -8.30
CA PRO A 240 13.99 4.52 -8.77
C PRO A 240 14.40 4.96 -10.16
N LYS A 241 13.54 4.77 -11.16
CA LYS A 241 13.81 5.22 -12.54
C LYS A 241 14.06 6.72 -12.49
N THR A 242 15.32 7.11 -12.47
CA THR A 242 15.75 8.49 -12.65
C THR A 242 15.22 8.94 -14.01
N LYS A 243 14.57 10.10 -14.02
CA LYS A 243 14.10 10.75 -15.25
C LYS A 243 15.25 10.73 -16.25
N THR A 244 15.12 9.99 -17.35
CA THR A 244 15.94 10.20 -18.54
C THR A 244 15.67 11.65 -18.95
N LYS A 245 16.66 12.51 -18.75
CA LYS A 245 16.70 13.84 -19.38
C LYS A 245 16.60 13.57 -20.88
N ASN A 246 15.48 13.87 -21.50
CA ASN A 246 15.41 14.05 -22.95
C ASN A 246 16.37 15.20 -23.27
N SER A 247 17.55 14.84 -23.71
CA SER A 247 18.50 15.81 -24.29
C SER A 247 17.92 16.29 -25.61
N PRO A 248 17.74 17.61 -25.80
CA PRO A 248 17.34 18.16 -27.07
C PRO A 248 18.59 18.29 -27.96
N GLN A 249 19.08 17.17 -28.50
CA GLN A 249 20.23 17.16 -29.42
C GLN A 249 19.88 16.83 -30.86
N ARG A 250 18.60 16.86 -31.25
CA ARG A 250 18.20 16.61 -32.64
C ARG A 250 17.77 17.84 -33.44
N ALA A 251 17.68 19.02 -32.82
CA ALA A 251 17.25 20.23 -33.53
C ALA A 251 18.41 21.09 -34.13
N GLN A 252 19.67 20.78 -33.80
CA GLN A 252 20.80 21.58 -34.31
C GLN A 252 21.48 21.01 -35.55
N LYS A 253 21.08 19.84 -36.06
CA LYS A 253 21.68 19.27 -37.26
C LYS A 253 20.92 19.61 -38.55
N ALA A 254 19.69 20.11 -38.47
CA ALA A 254 18.91 20.53 -39.64
C ALA A 254 19.21 21.96 -40.13
N GLN A 255 19.73 22.82 -39.26
CA GLN A 255 20.05 24.23 -39.64
C GLN A 255 21.46 24.45 -40.19
N ARG A 256 22.29 23.40 -40.25
CA ARG A 256 23.65 23.52 -40.80
C ARG A 256 23.80 23.07 -42.25
N GLN A 257 22.78 22.49 -42.84
CA GLN A 257 22.80 22.05 -44.26
C GLN A 257 22.17 23.03 -45.25
N GLU A 258 21.53 24.11 -44.78
CA GLU A 258 20.96 25.14 -45.72
C GLU A 258 21.85 26.37 -45.91
N LYS A 259 23.06 26.38 -45.39
CA LYS A 259 24.01 27.53 -45.57
C LYS A 259 25.25 27.22 -46.44
N THR A 260 25.23 26.11 -47.20
CA THR A 260 26.40 25.80 -48.08
C THR A 260 25.96 25.51 -49.50
N THR A 261 24.91 26.15 -49.98
CA THR A 261 24.60 26.17 -51.44
C THR A 261 23.90 27.51 -51.69
N GLY A 262 24.71 28.53 -51.95
CA GLY A 262 24.34 29.85 -52.39
C GLY A 262 25.56 30.67 -52.66
#